data_cad9a5d97a363056609d8e69b3fad7b7
#
_entry.id   cad9a5d97a363056609d8e69b3fad7b7
#
_cell.length_a   1.000
_cell.length_b   1.000
_cell.length_c   1.000
_cell.angle_alpha   90.00
_cell.angle_beta   90.00
_cell.angle_gamma   90.00
#
_symmetry.space_group_name_H-M   'P 1'
#
loop_
_entity.id
_entity.type
_entity.pdbx_description
1 polymer ?
#
loop_
_entity_poly.entity_id
_entity_poly.type
_entity_poly.pdbx_seq_one_letter_code
_entity_poly.pdbx_strand_id
1 'polypeptide(L)'
;NWLLFTDDTRRFKYPQNVRVCYSSFQKLRERIQKCFDFPIALETPKKLCDFKPAYGYIFEEELHEYEFWGYCDLDQYFGCLKKYIPHTFLCKYDKIFSLGHMTIYRNTDKMRMLFMSSLIYFEKIDEIKNYRDVFSRRDNCVFDEWPRDRVNINILAEQKKIRCCYEGMMLDILPYRSCFQSVFFDAKKHEWMCNKRENLLIYWDNGSIYSLQRQGKSLKKKEYAYVHIQKRKLQIFNSMALEKCGIFLIYPNKILLLKKYIDVSYCQLYFLFSVLPLKVKSSLHRPQ
;
A
#
# COMPACT_ATOMS: atom_id res chain seq x y z
N ASN A 1 -11.55 -2.08 11.14
CA ASN A 1 -11.19 -3.44 11.49
C ASN A 1 -10.25 -4.01 10.43
N TRP A 2 -9.38 -4.92 10.84
CA TRP A 2 -8.42 -5.59 9.97
C TRP A 2 -8.65 -7.10 10.03
N LEU A 3 -8.65 -7.75 8.87
CA LEU A 3 -8.66 -9.20 8.74
C LEU A 3 -7.29 -9.63 8.22
N LEU A 4 -6.55 -10.38 9.03
CA LEU A 4 -5.20 -10.83 8.71
C LEU A 4 -5.17 -12.35 8.54
N PHE A 5 -4.91 -12.83 7.33
CA PHE A 5 -4.61 -14.24 7.07
C PHE A 5 -3.10 -14.46 7.15
N THR A 6 -2.66 -15.41 7.96
CA THR A 6 -1.24 -15.71 8.15
C THR A 6 -1.01 -17.17 8.52
N ASP A 7 0.13 -17.71 8.11
CA ASP A 7 0.67 -18.99 8.57
C ASP A 7 1.75 -18.83 9.64
N ASP A 8 2.08 -17.58 10.00
CA ASP A 8 3.04 -17.29 11.07
C ASP A 8 2.40 -17.52 12.44
N THR A 9 2.80 -18.61 13.09
CA THR A 9 2.29 -19.03 14.40
C THR A 9 3.00 -18.36 15.58
N ARG A 10 3.97 -17.48 15.34
CA ARG A 10 4.59 -16.70 16.40
C ARG A 10 3.55 -15.84 17.12
N ARG A 11 3.70 -15.69 18.42
CA ARG A 11 2.76 -14.90 19.21
C ARG A 11 3.10 -13.42 19.08
N PHE A 12 2.18 -12.67 18.49
CA PHE A 12 2.22 -11.21 18.45
C PHE A 12 1.07 -10.64 19.25
N LYS A 13 1.29 -9.47 19.83
CA LYS A 13 0.23 -8.71 20.50
C LYS A 13 -0.49 -7.85 19.46
N TYR A 14 -1.56 -8.37 18.90
CA TYR A 14 -2.37 -7.63 17.94
C TYR A 14 -3.29 -6.62 18.63
N PRO A 15 -3.55 -5.45 18.00
CA PRO A 15 -4.62 -4.53 18.44
C PRO A 15 -6.00 -5.20 18.41
N GLN A 16 -6.93 -4.71 19.24
CA GLN A 16 -8.30 -5.29 19.34
C GLN A 16 -9.08 -5.27 18.02
N ASN A 17 -8.78 -4.34 17.12
CA ASN A 17 -9.40 -4.23 15.81
C ASN A 17 -8.75 -5.11 14.73
N VAL A 18 -7.83 -5.99 15.10
CA VAL A 18 -7.20 -6.97 14.19
C VAL A 18 -7.71 -8.37 14.51
N ARG A 19 -8.46 -8.96 13.59
CA ARG A 19 -8.85 -10.37 13.62
C ARG A 19 -7.85 -11.19 12.83
N VAL A 20 -7.16 -12.10 13.50
CA VAL A 20 -6.16 -12.97 12.89
C VAL A 20 -6.80 -14.32 12.51
N CYS A 21 -6.64 -14.72 11.27
CA CYS A 21 -7.08 -15.99 10.72
C CYS A 21 -5.83 -16.82 10.38
N TYR A 22 -5.49 -17.77 11.26
CA TYR A 22 -4.37 -18.67 11.02
C TYR A 22 -4.72 -19.69 9.95
N SER A 23 -4.05 -19.64 8.82
CA SER A 23 -4.29 -20.55 7.70
C SER A 23 -3.01 -20.73 6.90
N SER A 24 -2.71 -21.95 6.48
CA SER A 24 -1.66 -22.16 5.50
C SER A 24 -2.03 -21.57 4.14
N PHE A 25 -1.02 -21.21 3.35
CA PHE A 25 -1.24 -20.74 1.98
C PHE A 25 -2.02 -21.75 1.13
N GLN A 26 -1.78 -23.06 1.34
CA GLN A 26 -2.50 -24.12 0.64
C GLN A 26 -3.99 -24.08 0.93
N LYS A 27 -4.40 -23.96 2.20
CA LYS A 27 -5.82 -23.84 2.58
C LYS A 27 -6.48 -22.59 2.02
N LEU A 28 -5.75 -21.47 2.01
CA LEU A 28 -6.21 -20.23 1.40
C LEU A 28 -6.43 -20.40 -0.12
N ARG A 29 -5.47 -21.03 -0.81
CA ARG A 29 -5.59 -21.37 -2.23
C ARG A 29 -6.81 -22.24 -2.53
N GLU A 30 -7.04 -23.28 -1.75
CA GLU A 30 -8.20 -24.18 -1.89
C GLU A 30 -9.51 -23.42 -1.69
N ARG A 31 -9.56 -22.52 -0.69
CA ARG A 31 -10.71 -21.65 -0.48
C ARG A 31 -10.97 -20.75 -1.69
N ILE A 32 -9.95 -20.10 -2.21
CA ILE A 32 -10.06 -19.22 -3.39
C ILE A 32 -10.49 -20.04 -4.61
N GLN A 33 -9.93 -21.25 -4.83
CA GLN A 33 -10.30 -22.11 -5.95
C GLN A 33 -11.79 -22.46 -5.94
N LYS A 34 -12.39 -22.66 -4.77
CA LYS A 34 -13.84 -22.97 -4.65
C LYS A 34 -14.76 -21.84 -5.11
N CYS A 35 -14.25 -20.60 -5.17
CA CYS A 35 -15.00 -19.45 -5.66
C CYS A 35 -15.11 -19.39 -7.19
N PHE A 36 -14.33 -20.21 -7.92
CA PHE A 36 -14.23 -20.15 -9.36
C PHE A 36 -14.44 -21.52 -10.01
N ASP A 37 -15.18 -21.53 -11.12
CA ASP A 37 -15.51 -22.72 -11.94
C ASP A 37 -14.42 -23.13 -12.92
N PHE A 38 -13.23 -22.50 -12.85
CA PHE A 38 -12.07 -22.77 -13.68
C PHE A 38 -10.79 -22.89 -12.82
N PRO A 39 -9.76 -23.60 -13.30
CA PRO A 39 -8.51 -23.72 -12.58
C PRO A 39 -7.82 -22.36 -12.42
N ILE A 40 -7.46 -21.99 -11.19
CA ILE A 40 -6.69 -20.79 -10.91
C ILE A 40 -5.19 -21.12 -10.80
N ALA A 41 -4.33 -20.23 -11.29
CA ALA A 41 -2.88 -20.36 -11.21
C ALA A 41 -2.32 -19.63 -9.99
N LEU A 42 -2.81 -19.97 -8.78
CA LEU A 42 -2.34 -19.39 -7.50
C LEU A 42 -1.30 -20.31 -6.86
N GLU A 43 -0.09 -20.36 -7.43
CA GLU A 43 0.99 -21.25 -6.99
C GLU A 43 1.90 -20.61 -5.93
N THR A 44 1.94 -19.29 -5.86
CA THR A 44 2.79 -18.55 -4.91
C THR A 44 2.01 -17.42 -4.23
N PRO A 45 2.36 -17.04 -3.00
CA PRO A 45 1.73 -15.90 -2.30
C PRO A 45 1.80 -14.58 -3.08
N LYS A 46 2.83 -14.37 -3.91
CA LYS A 46 2.97 -13.17 -4.73
C LYS A 46 1.81 -12.99 -5.71
N LYS A 47 1.25 -14.09 -6.22
CA LYS A 47 0.11 -14.07 -7.15
C LYS A 47 -1.19 -13.57 -6.51
N LEU A 48 -1.29 -13.55 -5.17
CA LEU A 48 -2.43 -12.96 -4.47
C LEU A 48 -2.67 -11.49 -4.81
N CYS A 49 -1.66 -10.75 -5.29
CA CYS A 49 -1.83 -9.38 -5.76
C CYS A 49 -2.91 -9.29 -6.85
N ASP A 50 -2.96 -10.24 -7.78
CA ASP A 50 -3.97 -10.25 -8.85
C ASP A 50 -5.39 -10.59 -8.32
N PHE A 51 -5.49 -11.27 -7.19
CA PHE A 51 -6.77 -11.63 -6.57
C PHE A 51 -7.32 -10.55 -5.62
N LYS A 52 -6.52 -9.54 -5.24
CA LYS A 52 -6.95 -8.47 -4.35
C LYS A 52 -8.27 -7.80 -4.76
N PRO A 53 -8.51 -7.47 -6.06
CA PRO A 53 -9.78 -6.91 -6.49
C PRO A 53 -11.00 -7.83 -6.30
N ALA A 54 -10.77 -9.12 -6.12
CA ALA A 54 -11.81 -10.12 -5.87
C ALA A 54 -12.02 -10.43 -4.38
N TYR A 55 -11.26 -9.83 -3.46
CA TYR A 55 -11.36 -10.17 -2.03
C TYR A 55 -12.76 -9.92 -1.45
N GLY A 56 -13.48 -8.90 -1.92
CA GLY A 56 -14.87 -8.68 -1.51
C GLY A 56 -15.82 -9.83 -1.85
N TYR A 57 -15.53 -10.53 -2.95
CA TYR A 57 -16.26 -11.73 -3.37
C TYR A 57 -15.77 -12.99 -2.64
N ILE A 58 -14.45 -13.18 -2.56
CA ILE A 58 -13.82 -14.38 -1.97
C ILE A 58 -14.07 -14.46 -0.45
N PHE A 59 -14.09 -13.33 0.23
CA PHE A 59 -14.25 -13.21 1.68
C PHE A 59 -15.59 -12.58 2.07
N GLU A 60 -16.63 -12.81 1.27
CA GLU A 60 -17.96 -12.24 1.52
C GLU A 60 -18.50 -12.57 2.91
N GLU A 61 -18.29 -13.80 3.37
CA GLU A 61 -18.74 -14.26 4.71
C GLU A 61 -18.15 -13.42 5.84
N GLU A 62 -16.89 -12.97 5.72
CA GLU A 62 -16.23 -12.14 6.73
C GLU A 62 -16.53 -10.66 6.56
N LEU A 63 -17.00 -10.24 5.38
CA LEU A 63 -17.11 -8.84 5.00
C LEU A 63 -18.55 -8.33 4.90
N HIS A 64 -19.56 -9.23 4.89
CA HIS A 64 -20.96 -8.87 4.60
C HIS A 64 -21.56 -7.82 5.56
N GLU A 65 -21.12 -7.80 6.81
CA GLU A 65 -21.61 -6.84 7.83
C GLU A 65 -21.00 -5.42 7.68
N TYR A 66 -19.99 -5.25 6.82
CA TYR A 66 -19.31 -3.98 6.67
C TYR A 66 -19.82 -3.21 5.45
N GLU A 67 -20.01 -1.90 5.60
CA GLU A 67 -20.43 -1.02 4.50
C GLU A 67 -19.31 -0.82 3.46
N PHE A 68 -18.06 -0.97 3.87
CA PHE A 68 -16.88 -0.89 3.01
C PHE A 68 -15.93 -2.04 3.30
N TRP A 69 -15.27 -2.51 2.28
CA TRP A 69 -14.17 -3.48 2.37
C TRP A 69 -12.94 -2.95 1.61
N GLY A 70 -11.80 -3.53 1.84
CA GLY A 70 -10.60 -3.14 1.14
C GLY A 70 -9.46 -4.09 1.41
N TYR A 71 -8.33 -3.79 0.80
CA TYR A 71 -7.07 -4.51 1.02
C TYR A 71 -5.92 -3.53 1.17
N CYS A 72 -4.85 -3.99 1.80
CA CYS A 72 -3.59 -3.26 1.84
C CYS A 72 -2.40 -4.23 1.88
N ASP A 73 -1.23 -3.74 1.48
CA ASP A 73 0.04 -4.41 1.69
C ASP A 73 0.52 -4.22 3.14
N LEU A 74 1.39 -5.12 3.61
CA LEU A 74 1.88 -5.09 5.00
C LEU A 74 3.10 -4.18 5.19
N ASP A 75 3.72 -3.70 4.12
CA ASP A 75 4.88 -2.81 4.15
C ASP A 75 4.49 -1.32 4.16
N GLN A 76 3.51 -1.01 5.05
CA GLN A 76 2.96 0.33 5.23
C GLN A 76 3.05 0.79 6.68
N TYR A 77 3.20 2.09 6.87
CA TYR A 77 3.01 2.76 8.15
C TYR A 77 1.78 3.65 8.08
N PHE A 78 0.84 3.38 8.97
CA PHE A 78 -0.41 4.13 9.01
C PHE A 78 -0.32 5.34 9.93
N GLY A 79 -0.86 6.46 9.45
CA GLY A 79 -1.26 7.59 10.25
C GLY A 79 -2.73 7.47 10.68
N CYS A 80 -3.35 8.59 10.97
CA CYS A 80 -4.76 8.65 11.36
C CYS A 80 -5.68 8.53 10.12
N LEU A 81 -5.98 7.29 9.69
CA LEU A 81 -6.85 7.03 8.53
C LEU A 81 -8.20 7.74 8.64
N LYS A 82 -8.82 7.76 9.84
CA LYS A 82 -10.12 8.41 10.08
C LYS A 82 -10.13 9.90 9.75
N LYS A 83 -8.98 10.57 9.86
CA LYS A 83 -8.82 11.99 9.50
C LYS A 83 -8.95 12.21 8.00
N TYR A 84 -8.40 11.30 7.19
CA TYR A 84 -8.32 11.42 5.73
C TYR A 84 -9.51 10.80 5.01
N ILE A 85 -10.01 9.70 5.54
CA ILE A 85 -11.13 8.95 4.98
C ILE A 85 -12.23 8.75 6.03
N PRO A 86 -12.81 9.86 6.57
CA PRO A 86 -13.96 9.75 7.47
C PRO A 86 -15.15 9.14 6.72
N HIS A 87 -16.13 8.60 7.44
CA HIS A 87 -17.31 7.96 6.85
C HIS A 87 -18.01 8.85 5.81
N THR A 88 -18.15 10.13 6.10
CA THR A 88 -18.74 11.12 5.17
C THR A 88 -17.97 11.28 3.86
N PHE A 89 -16.65 11.02 3.87
CA PHE A 89 -15.83 10.98 2.66
C PHE A 89 -16.01 9.65 1.93
N LEU A 90 -15.96 8.52 2.64
CA LEU A 90 -16.18 7.19 2.07
C LEU A 90 -17.51 7.12 1.32
N CYS A 91 -18.59 7.69 1.88
CA CYS A 91 -19.92 7.69 1.27
C CYS A 91 -20.02 8.43 -0.08
N LYS A 92 -19.07 9.26 -0.43
CA LYS A 92 -19.05 9.97 -1.73
C LYS A 92 -18.59 9.08 -2.89
N TYR A 93 -17.87 8.02 -2.60
CA TYR A 93 -17.20 7.20 -3.60
C TYR A 93 -17.57 5.72 -3.48
N ASP A 94 -17.41 4.98 -4.57
CA ASP A 94 -17.59 3.55 -4.60
C ASP A 94 -16.24 2.83 -4.57
N LYS A 95 -15.14 3.52 -5.01
CA LYS A 95 -13.76 3.07 -4.96
C LYS A 95 -12.84 4.21 -4.55
N ILE A 96 -11.96 3.98 -3.58
CA ILE A 96 -10.97 4.94 -3.10
C ILE A 96 -9.59 4.32 -3.23
N PHE A 97 -8.64 5.12 -3.73
CA PHE A 97 -7.31 4.74 -4.16
C PHE A 97 -7.31 3.86 -5.43
N SER A 98 -6.16 3.79 -6.07
CA SER A 98 -6.02 3.09 -7.36
C SER A 98 -4.77 2.20 -7.43
N LEU A 99 -3.99 2.17 -6.35
CA LEU A 99 -2.75 1.41 -6.31
C LEU A 99 -2.92 0.14 -5.50
N GLY A 100 -2.26 -0.92 -5.92
CA GLY A 100 -2.36 -2.25 -5.34
C GLY A 100 -1.99 -2.34 -3.86
N HIS A 101 -1.20 -1.39 -3.37
CA HIS A 101 -0.80 -1.38 -1.97
C HIS A 101 -1.93 -0.98 -1.00
N MET A 102 -2.98 -0.28 -1.44
CA MET A 102 -4.20 -0.02 -0.67
C MET A 102 -5.34 0.40 -1.57
N THR A 103 -6.51 -0.24 -1.44
CA THR A 103 -7.74 0.17 -2.11
C THR A 103 -8.94 -0.15 -1.22
N ILE A 104 -9.93 0.73 -1.22
CA ILE A 104 -11.18 0.58 -0.46
C ILE A 104 -12.35 0.62 -1.43
N TYR A 105 -13.32 -0.25 -1.24
CA TYR A 105 -14.53 -0.37 -2.05
C TYR A 105 -15.78 -0.28 -1.17
N ARG A 106 -16.85 0.34 -1.70
CA ARG A 106 -18.18 0.20 -1.13
C ARG A 106 -18.63 -1.27 -1.24
N ASN A 107 -19.20 -1.80 -0.17
CA ASN A 107 -19.60 -3.20 -0.13
C ASN A 107 -21.00 -3.38 -0.75
N THR A 108 -21.05 -3.43 -2.06
CA THR A 108 -22.24 -3.73 -2.85
C THR A 108 -21.91 -4.84 -3.84
N ASP A 109 -22.95 -5.58 -4.30
CA ASP A 109 -22.77 -6.66 -5.29
C ASP A 109 -22.06 -6.16 -6.53
N LYS A 110 -22.44 -4.98 -7.01
CA LYS A 110 -21.78 -4.32 -8.15
C LYS A 110 -20.27 -4.18 -7.93
N MET A 111 -19.84 -3.78 -6.74
CA MET A 111 -18.43 -3.55 -6.45
C MET A 111 -17.68 -4.84 -6.12
N ARG A 112 -18.33 -5.82 -5.47
CA ARG A 112 -17.76 -7.15 -5.23
C ARG A 112 -17.49 -7.91 -6.53
N MET A 113 -18.34 -7.72 -7.54
CA MET A 113 -18.24 -8.37 -8.85
C MET A 113 -17.61 -7.51 -9.94
N LEU A 114 -17.09 -6.31 -9.59
CA LEU A 114 -16.49 -5.41 -10.58
C LEU A 114 -15.36 -6.08 -11.37
N PHE A 115 -14.55 -6.91 -10.73
CA PHE A 115 -13.43 -7.63 -11.35
C PHE A 115 -13.87 -8.63 -12.44
N MET A 116 -15.13 -9.11 -12.40
CA MET A 116 -15.71 -9.99 -13.42
C MET A 116 -16.23 -9.24 -14.64
N SER A 117 -16.18 -7.91 -14.64
CA SER A 117 -16.64 -7.11 -15.77
C SER A 117 -15.77 -7.37 -17.00
N SER A 118 -16.42 -7.40 -18.17
CA SER A 118 -15.72 -7.48 -19.43
C SER A 118 -15.28 -6.10 -19.90
N LEU A 119 -14.12 -6.01 -20.51
CA LEU A 119 -13.70 -4.83 -21.26
C LEU A 119 -14.58 -4.67 -22.49
N ILE A 120 -15.14 -3.47 -22.68
CA ILE A 120 -15.99 -3.18 -23.84
C ILE A 120 -15.13 -2.82 -25.04
N TYR A 121 -14.05 -2.08 -24.82
CA TYR A 121 -13.13 -1.66 -25.88
C TYR A 121 -11.77 -1.20 -25.33
N PHE A 122 -10.66 -1.72 -25.89
CA PHE A 122 -9.31 -1.21 -25.62
C PHE A 122 -8.37 -1.59 -26.77
N GLU A 123 -7.93 -0.59 -27.54
CA GLU A 123 -7.13 -0.79 -28.79
C GLU A 123 -5.75 -1.44 -28.58
N LYS A 124 -5.26 -1.52 -27.36
CA LYS A 124 -3.88 -1.95 -27.03
C LYS A 124 -3.81 -3.09 -26.03
N ILE A 125 -4.91 -3.82 -25.79
CA ILE A 125 -4.87 -4.94 -24.85
C ILE A 125 -4.52 -6.22 -25.63
N ASP A 126 -3.39 -6.79 -25.24
CA ASP A 126 -2.91 -8.09 -25.69
C ASP A 126 -3.83 -9.25 -25.23
N GLU A 127 -3.30 -10.41 -25.03
CA GLU A 127 -4.00 -11.66 -24.74
C GLU A 127 -4.81 -11.67 -23.43
N ILE A 128 -4.58 -10.71 -22.50
CA ILE A 128 -5.21 -10.69 -21.16
C ILE A 128 -6.38 -9.71 -21.17
N LYS A 129 -7.58 -10.21 -21.41
CA LYS A 129 -8.79 -9.41 -21.66
C LYS A 129 -9.77 -9.37 -20.48
N ASN A 130 -9.71 -10.35 -19.58
CA ASN A 130 -10.66 -10.51 -18.49
C ASN A 130 -10.01 -11.18 -17.27
N TYR A 131 -10.74 -11.27 -16.16
CA TYR A 131 -10.24 -11.84 -14.90
C TYR A 131 -9.90 -13.34 -15.02
N ARG A 132 -10.56 -14.12 -15.89
CA ARG A 132 -10.25 -15.53 -16.09
C ARG A 132 -8.84 -15.67 -16.69
N ASP A 133 -8.51 -14.85 -17.68
CA ASP A 133 -7.17 -14.80 -18.25
C ASP A 133 -6.12 -14.46 -17.16
N VAL A 134 -6.41 -13.45 -16.32
CA VAL A 134 -5.54 -13.03 -15.22
C VAL A 134 -5.32 -14.16 -14.20
N PHE A 135 -6.41 -14.81 -13.77
CA PHE A 135 -6.37 -15.79 -12.67
C PHE A 135 -5.82 -17.15 -13.12
N SER A 136 -5.90 -17.47 -14.41
CA SER A 136 -5.38 -18.72 -14.98
C SER A 136 -3.89 -18.65 -15.35
N ARG A 137 -3.25 -17.48 -15.33
CA ARG A 137 -1.82 -17.31 -15.65
C ARG A 137 -0.96 -17.39 -14.39
N ARG A 138 0.22 -18.01 -14.53
CA ARG A 138 1.20 -18.12 -13.42
C ARG A 138 1.91 -16.82 -13.11
N ASP A 139 2.16 -15.99 -14.13
CA ASP A 139 2.78 -14.69 -13.99
C ASP A 139 1.86 -13.69 -13.27
N ASN A 140 2.45 -12.71 -12.60
CA ASN A 140 1.70 -11.61 -11.99
C ASN A 140 1.27 -10.62 -13.08
N CYS A 141 -0.04 -10.44 -13.22
CA CYS A 141 -0.65 -9.56 -14.21
C CYS A 141 -0.82 -8.11 -13.69
N VAL A 142 -0.54 -7.87 -12.41
CA VAL A 142 -0.68 -6.55 -11.77
C VAL A 142 -2.13 -6.01 -11.91
N PHE A 143 -3.11 -6.90 -11.72
CA PHE A 143 -4.52 -6.61 -11.95
C PHE A 143 -5.08 -5.54 -10.99
N ASP A 144 -4.46 -5.38 -9.84
CA ASP A 144 -4.79 -4.41 -8.79
C ASP A 144 -4.22 -2.99 -9.01
N GLU A 145 -3.42 -2.79 -10.09
CA GLU A 145 -2.75 -1.52 -10.39
C GLU A 145 -3.09 -0.98 -11.79
N TRP A 146 -2.11 -0.31 -12.45
CA TRP A 146 -2.24 0.32 -13.76
C TRP A 146 -1.24 -0.22 -14.80
N PRO A 147 -1.28 -1.51 -15.17
CA PRO A 147 -0.54 -1.96 -16.34
C PRO A 147 -1.15 -1.35 -17.62
N ARG A 148 -0.30 -1.04 -18.60
CA ARG A 148 -0.74 -0.34 -19.83
C ARG A 148 -1.27 -1.27 -20.92
N ASP A 149 -0.89 -2.54 -20.85
CA ASP A 149 -1.02 -3.54 -21.95
C ASP A 149 -2.06 -4.62 -21.64
N ARG A 150 -2.77 -4.53 -20.53
CA ARG A 150 -3.70 -5.59 -20.08
C ARG A 150 -4.84 -5.05 -19.24
N VAL A 151 -5.86 -5.89 -19.08
CA VAL A 151 -6.98 -5.59 -18.18
C VAL A 151 -6.50 -5.33 -16.75
N ASN A 152 -7.09 -4.33 -16.12
CA ASN A 152 -6.89 -4.05 -14.71
C ASN A 152 -8.15 -3.46 -14.07
N ILE A 153 -8.23 -3.52 -12.76
CA ILE A 153 -9.43 -3.12 -12.00
C ILE A 153 -9.77 -1.62 -12.16
N ASN A 154 -8.77 -0.78 -12.41
CA ASN A 154 -8.99 0.66 -12.55
C ASN A 154 -9.63 0.99 -13.90
N ILE A 155 -9.18 0.36 -14.99
CA ILE A 155 -9.79 0.49 -16.31
C ILE A 155 -11.24 -0.03 -16.27
N LEU A 156 -11.49 -1.17 -15.61
CA LEU A 156 -12.86 -1.68 -15.43
C LEU A 156 -13.74 -0.69 -14.66
N ALA A 157 -13.19 -0.06 -13.61
CA ALA A 157 -13.91 0.95 -12.84
C ALA A 157 -14.25 2.20 -13.70
N GLU A 158 -13.31 2.66 -14.51
CA GLU A 158 -13.53 3.79 -15.43
C GLU A 158 -14.61 3.47 -16.48
N GLN A 159 -14.54 2.33 -17.14
CA GLN A 159 -15.53 1.91 -18.14
C GLN A 159 -16.94 1.73 -17.53
N LYS A 160 -17.03 1.23 -16.31
CA LYS A 160 -18.29 1.09 -15.58
C LYS A 160 -18.75 2.37 -14.90
N LYS A 161 -18.05 3.50 -15.13
CA LYS A 161 -18.36 4.83 -14.56
C LYS A 161 -18.51 4.76 -13.03
N ILE A 162 -17.61 4.03 -12.38
CA ILE A 162 -17.56 3.93 -10.92
C ILE A 162 -17.09 5.28 -10.35
N ARG A 163 -17.69 5.73 -9.26
CA ARG A 163 -17.26 6.96 -8.57
C ARG A 163 -15.97 6.68 -7.82
N CYS A 164 -14.84 7.02 -8.44
CA CYS A 164 -13.50 6.78 -7.92
C CYS A 164 -12.89 8.05 -7.33
N CYS A 165 -12.12 7.89 -6.23
CA CYS A 165 -11.24 8.92 -5.71
C CYS A 165 -9.78 8.44 -5.81
N TYR A 166 -8.96 9.20 -6.55
CA TYR A 166 -7.54 8.91 -6.77
C TYR A 166 -6.62 9.90 -6.04
N GLU A 167 -7.17 10.67 -5.10
CA GLU A 167 -6.40 11.68 -4.38
C GLU A 167 -5.23 11.09 -3.59
N GLY A 168 -4.09 11.76 -3.71
CA GLY A 168 -2.83 11.36 -3.08
C GLY A 168 -2.74 11.71 -1.59
N MET A 169 -3.48 11.01 -0.75
CA MET A 169 -3.40 11.15 0.72
C MET A 169 -2.24 10.34 1.31
N MET A 170 -1.46 9.70 0.48
CA MET A 170 -0.39 8.79 0.87
C MET A 170 0.95 9.23 0.30
N LEU A 171 2.02 8.66 0.84
CA LEU A 171 3.36 8.77 0.30
C LEU A 171 3.84 7.37 -0.12
N ASP A 172 4.10 7.17 -1.40
CA ASP A 172 4.68 5.95 -1.93
C ASP A 172 6.17 6.14 -2.19
N ILE A 173 7.00 5.24 -1.68
CA ILE A 173 8.45 5.36 -1.67
C ILE A 173 9.06 4.24 -2.50
N LEU A 174 9.83 4.59 -3.52
CA LEU A 174 10.55 3.62 -4.35
C LEU A 174 11.46 2.73 -3.52
N PRO A 175 11.46 1.40 -3.78
CA PRO A 175 12.33 0.45 -3.10
C PRO A 175 13.80 0.61 -3.52
N TYR A 176 14.69 -0.06 -2.78
CA TYR A 176 16.11 -0.25 -3.13
C TYR A 176 16.94 1.02 -3.37
N ARG A 177 16.55 2.15 -2.76
CA ARG A 177 17.32 3.40 -2.81
C ARG A 177 17.94 3.70 -1.46
N SER A 178 19.13 4.28 -1.47
CA SER A 178 19.81 4.76 -0.25
C SER A 178 19.15 6.02 0.35
N CYS A 179 18.29 6.69 -0.41
CA CYS A 179 17.47 7.81 0.02
C CYS A 179 16.00 7.53 -0.30
N PHE A 180 15.11 8.30 0.29
CA PHE A 180 13.71 8.27 -0.11
C PHE A 180 13.53 9.00 -1.44
N GLN A 181 12.73 8.37 -2.30
CA GLN A 181 12.29 8.93 -3.56
C GLN A 181 10.83 8.55 -3.73
N SER A 182 9.95 9.54 -3.77
CA SER A 182 8.52 9.29 -3.91
C SER A 182 8.14 9.03 -5.36
N VAL A 183 7.11 8.22 -5.51
CA VAL A 183 6.47 7.91 -6.78
C VAL A 183 4.96 8.10 -6.63
N PHE A 184 4.29 8.48 -7.70
CA PHE A 184 2.83 8.57 -7.74
C PHE A 184 2.33 8.30 -9.15
N PHE A 185 1.09 7.86 -9.25
CA PHE A 185 0.42 7.68 -10.53
C PHE A 185 -0.40 8.94 -10.86
N ASP A 186 -0.12 9.55 -12.01
CA ASP A 186 -0.91 10.65 -12.55
C ASP A 186 -2.07 10.07 -13.37
N ALA A 187 -3.25 9.99 -12.76
CA ALA A 187 -4.44 9.41 -13.39
C ALA A 187 -4.90 10.17 -14.63
N LYS A 188 -4.58 11.47 -14.76
CA LYS A 188 -4.93 12.25 -15.95
C LYS A 188 -4.05 11.93 -17.15
N LYS A 189 -2.77 11.63 -16.88
CA LYS A 189 -1.79 11.29 -17.92
C LYS A 189 -1.66 9.79 -18.13
N HIS A 190 -2.28 8.97 -17.26
CA HIS A 190 -2.08 7.53 -17.19
C HIS A 190 -0.60 7.13 -17.11
N GLU A 191 0.19 7.89 -16.32
CA GLU A 191 1.63 7.72 -16.22
C GLU A 191 2.13 7.65 -14.78
N TRP A 192 3.13 6.79 -14.57
CA TRP A 192 3.90 6.80 -13.34
C TRP A 192 4.88 7.97 -13.33
N MET A 193 4.76 8.80 -12.32
CA MET A 193 5.61 9.96 -12.08
C MET A 193 6.52 9.68 -10.89
N CYS A 194 7.76 10.12 -11.02
CA CYS A 194 8.76 9.99 -9.98
C CYS A 194 9.31 11.37 -9.66
N ASN A 195 9.24 11.78 -8.41
CA ASN A 195 9.88 13.01 -7.99
C ASN A 195 11.41 12.88 -8.04
N LYS A 196 12.07 13.95 -8.36
CA LYS A 196 13.55 14.03 -8.25
C LYS A 196 13.94 13.67 -6.82
N ARG A 197 15.18 13.17 -6.62
CA ARG A 197 15.71 12.81 -5.30
C ARG A 197 15.33 13.85 -4.25
N GLU A 198 14.48 13.45 -3.33
CA GLU A 198 13.98 14.29 -2.26
C GLU A 198 14.79 14.01 -0.99
N ASN A 199 15.26 15.06 -0.34
CA ASN A 199 15.76 14.92 1.02
C ASN A 199 14.55 14.88 1.96
N LEU A 200 13.95 13.68 2.08
CA LEU A 200 12.82 13.40 2.95
C LEU A 200 13.30 12.75 4.24
N LEU A 201 12.77 13.22 5.35
CA LEU A 201 12.75 12.51 6.62
C LEU A 201 11.30 12.11 6.90
N ILE A 202 11.07 10.85 7.21
CA ILE A 202 9.74 10.35 7.55
C ILE A 202 9.73 10.02 9.04
N TYR A 203 8.69 10.45 9.76
CA TYR A 203 8.50 10.10 11.15
C TYR A 203 7.05 9.84 11.48
N TRP A 204 6.85 8.95 12.44
CA TRP A 204 5.57 8.63 13.03
C TRP A 204 5.49 9.24 14.43
N ASP A 205 4.38 9.87 14.76
CA ASP A 205 4.16 10.58 16.01
C ASP A 205 2.73 10.33 16.51
N ASN A 206 2.60 9.47 17.52
CA ASN A 206 1.33 9.22 18.22
C ASN A 206 0.11 9.02 17.30
N GLY A 207 0.26 8.18 16.26
CA GLY A 207 -0.82 7.86 15.31
C GLY A 207 -0.88 8.76 14.08
N SER A 208 0.02 9.72 13.94
CA SER A 208 0.17 10.56 12.75
C SER A 208 1.49 10.28 12.05
N ILE A 209 1.52 10.32 10.72
CA ILE A 209 2.74 10.13 9.94
C ILE A 209 3.04 11.33 9.08
N TYR A 210 4.30 11.77 9.10
CA TYR A 210 4.74 12.98 8.48
C TYR A 210 5.99 12.78 7.63
N SER A 211 6.12 13.58 6.57
CA SER A 211 7.41 13.85 5.95
C SER A 211 7.88 15.27 6.28
N LEU A 212 9.19 15.42 6.44
CA LEU A 212 9.89 16.69 6.45
C LEU A 212 10.77 16.77 5.21
N GLN A 213 10.62 17.83 4.45
CA GLN A 213 11.41 18.09 3.25
C GLN A 213 12.11 19.44 3.37
N ARG A 214 13.41 19.47 3.12
CA ARG A 214 14.17 20.70 3.10
C ARG A 214 13.90 21.50 1.82
N GLN A 215 13.46 22.74 1.96
CA GLN A 215 13.29 23.71 0.88
C GLN A 215 14.14 24.95 1.19
N GLY A 216 15.35 25.00 0.65
CA GLY A 216 16.32 26.06 0.96
C GLY A 216 16.69 26.05 2.45
N LYS A 217 16.39 27.16 3.17
CA LYS A 217 16.61 27.29 4.61
C LYS A 217 15.41 26.86 5.48
N SER A 218 14.26 26.53 4.87
CA SER A 218 13.05 26.13 5.56
C SER A 218 12.79 24.62 5.47
N LEU A 219 11.94 24.10 6.34
CA LEU A 219 11.43 22.73 6.30
C LEU A 219 9.94 22.75 6.00
N LYS A 220 9.55 22.02 4.96
CA LYS A 220 8.16 21.74 4.66
C LYS A 220 7.75 20.45 5.35
N LYS A 221 6.77 20.56 6.25
CA LYS A 221 6.09 19.42 6.90
C LYS A 221 4.85 19.07 6.11
N LYS A 222 4.65 17.78 5.82
CA LYS A 222 3.43 17.25 5.23
C LYS A 222 3.00 16.00 5.97
N GLU A 223 1.70 15.90 6.29
CA GLU A 223 1.09 14.75 6.93
C GLU A 223 0.43 13.87 5.88
N TYR A 224 0.38 12.53 6.15
CA TYR A 224 -0.19 11.55 5.25
C TYR A 224 -1.12 10.59 5.99
N ALA A 225 -2.06 10.00 5.26
CA ALA A 225 -2.90 8.90 5.75
C ALA A 225 -2.05 7.66 6.04
N TYR A 226 -1.09 7.37 5.17
CA TYR A 226 -0.09 6.31 5.31
C TYR A 226 1.12 6.54 4.42
N VAL A 227 2.19 5.79 4.70
CA VAL A 227 3.40 5.73 3.88
C VAL A 227 3.63 4.28 3.48
N HIS A 228 3.75 4.02 2.19
CA HIS A 228 4.12 2.73 1.63
C HIS A 228 5.62 2.71 1.35
N ILE A 229 6.34 1.78 1.94
CA ILE A 229 7.81 1.73 1.89
C ILE A 229 8.37 0.68 0.93
N GLN A 230 7.51 -0.01 0.21
CA GLN A 230 7.80 -0.99 -0.85
C GLN A 230 8.98 -1.92 -0.53
N LYS A 231 8.72 -3.13 -0.06
CA LYS A 231 9.70 -4.25 0.06
C LYS A 231 11.04 -3.90 0.74
N ARG A 232 11.13 -2.79 1.46
CA ARG A 232 12.36 -2.40 2.16
C ARG A 232 12.58 -3.30 3.37
N LYS A 233 13.78 -3.85 3.45
CA LYS A 233 14.22 -4.54 4.68
C LYS A 233 14.68 -3.50 5.68
N LEU A 234 13.85 -3.22 6.68
CA LEU A 234 14.20 -2.29 7.74
C LEU A 234 14.83 -3.03 8.92
N GLN A 235 15.95 -2.50 9.41
CA GLN A 235 16.52 -2.93 10.68
C GLN A 235 15.74 -2.27 11.82
N ILE A 236 15.12 -3.09 12.66
CA ILE A 236 14.41 -2.63 13.87
C ILE A 236 15.25 -3.01 15.08
N PHE A 237 15.82 -2.01 15.74
CA PHE A 237 16.52 -2.21 16.99
C PHE A 237 15.50 -2.22 18.14
N ASN A 238 15.32 -3.39 18.77
CA ASN A 238 14.40 -3.59 19.89
C ASN A 238 12.90 -3.38 19.56
N SER A 239 12.27 -4.39 18.92
CA SER A 239 10.86 -4.37 18.54
C SER A 239 9.89 -4.16 19.74
N MET A 240 10.21 -4.64 20.95
CA MET A 240 9.39 -4.43 22.14
C MET A 240 9.37 -2.96 22.60
N ALA A 241 10.39 -2.18 22.27
CA ALA A 241 10.39 -0.75 22.54
C ALA A 241 9.51 0.06 21.57
N LEU A 242 9.24 -0.46 20.36
CA LEU A 242 8.33 0.16 19.40
C LEU A 242 6.90 0.25 19.94
N GLU A 243 6.42 -0.78 20.64
CA GLU A 243 5.06 -0.79 21.22
C GLU A 243 4.86 0.31 22.28
N LYS A 244 5.92 0.78 22.91
CA LYS A 244 5.91 1.80 23.97
C LYS A 244 6.38 3.16 23.50
N CYS A 245 6.84 3.25 22.25
CA CYS A 245 7.40 4.49 21.71
C CYS A 245 6.33 5.29 21.00
N GLY A 246 6.07 6.49 21.47
CA GLY A 246 5.13 7.42 20.84
C GLY A 246 5.68 8.08 19.57
N ILE A 247 7.01 8.05 19.34
CA ILE A 247 7.65 8.72 18.21
C ILE A 247 8.79 7.88 17.66
N PHE A 248 8.83 7.68 16.35
CA PHE A 248 9.96 7.04 15.68
C PHE A 248 10.24 7.64 14.30
N LEU A 249 11.51 7.63 13.92
CA LEU A 249 11.98 8.02 12.60
C LEU A 249 12.08 6.79 11.70
N ILE A 250 11.63 6.94 10.47
CA ILE A 250 11.73 5.93 9.43
C ILE A 250 12.85 6.37 8.47
N TYR A 251 13.93 5.60 8.45
CA TYR A 251 15.02 5.76 7.50
C TYR A 251 14.86 4.77 6.33
N PRO A 252 15.58 4.97 5.23
CA PRO A 252 15.53 4.03 4.10
C PRO A 252 15.85 2.58 4.43
N ASN A 253 16.61 2.31 5.52
CA ASN A 253 17.06 0.98 5.90
C ASN A 253 16.85 0.62 7.38
N LYS A 254 16.35 1.53 8.20
CA LYS A 254 16.17 1.30 9.65
C LYS A 254 15.09 2.17 10.24
N ILE A 255 14.59 1.75 11.41
CA ILE A 255 13.74 2.55 12.28
C ILE A 255 14.55 2.99 13.48
N LEU A 256 14.47 4.25 13.84
CA LEU A 256 15.09 4.83 15.02
C LEU A 256 14.01 5.31 15.99
N LEU A 257 14.00 4.71 17.19
CA LEU A 257 13.09 5.09 18.27
C LEU A 257 13.59 6.37 18.95
N LEU A 258 12.66 7.27 19.23
CA LEU A 258 12.96 8.52 19.94
C LEU A 258 12.44 8.43 21.39
N LYS A 259 13.33 8.59 22.36
CA LYS A 259 13.01 8.44 23.78
C LYS A 259 12.21 9.59 24.40
N LYS A 260 12.10 10.73 23.75
CA LYS A 260 11.36 11.93 24.24
C LYS A 260 10.80 12.73 23.09
N TYR A 261 9.77 13.53 23.37
CA TYR A 261 9.31 14.58 22.46
C TYR A 261 10.49 15.36 21.89
N ILE A 262 10.69 15.22 20.61
CA ILE A 262 11.65 16.06 19.89
C ILE A 262 10.79 17.12 19.23
N ASP A 263 11.00 18.34 19.66
CA ASP A 263 10.53 19.52 18.92
C ASP A 263 11.01 19.43 17.48
N VAL A 264 10.17 19.83 16.53
CA VAL A 264 10.49 19.88 15.11
C VAL A 264 11.86 20.54 14.87
N SER A 265 12.25 21.51 15.71
CA SER A 265 13.57 22.15 15.72
C SER A 265 14.73 21.18 15.94
N TYR A 266 14.54 20.16 16.77
CA TYR A 266 15.58 19.15 17.04
C TYR A 266 15.69 18.14 15.89
N CYS A 267 14.56 17.76 15.29
CA CYS A 267 14.57 17.00 14.04
C CYS A 267 15.24 17.77 12.91
N GLN A 268 15.14 19.10 12.90
CA GLN A 268 15.82 19.99 11.96
C GLN A 268 17.34 19.91 12.10
N LEU A 269 17.85 19.98 13.32
CA LEU A 269 19.28 19.88 13.60
C LEU A 269 19.81 18.48 13.28
N TYR A 270 19.10 17.43 13.67
CA TYR A 270 19.51 16.05 13.40
C TYR A 270 19.52 15.74 11.89
N PHE A 271 18.56 16.26 11.13
CA PHE A 271 18.50 16.15 9.69
C PHE A 271 19.67 16.86 9.02
N LEU A 272 20.04 18.05 9.51
CA LEU A 272 21.19 18.80 9.00
C LEU A 272 22.53 18.09 9.24
N PHE A 273 22.69 17.42 10.39
CA PHE A 273 23.95 16.77 10.77
C PHE A 273 24.04 15.28 10.37
N SER A 274 22.94 14.55 10.25
CA SER A 274 22.97 13.13 9.95
C SER A 274 22.85 12.77 8.46
N VAL A 275 22.25 13.63 7.64
CA VAL A 275 22.11 13.39 6.19
C VAL A 275 23.36 13.83 5.41
N LEU A 276 24.08 14.85 5.86
CA LEU A 276 25.34 15.27 5.26
C LEU A 276 26.44 14.19 5.27
N PRO A 277 26.70 13.48 6.38
CA PRO A 277 27.71 12.41 6.41
C PRO A 277 27.36 11.20 5.53
N LEU A 278 26.08 10.88 5.36
CA LEU A 278 25.63 9.77 4.50
C LEU A 278 25.84 10.05 3.01
N LYS A 279 25.79 11.30 2.58
CA LYS A 279 26.13 11.69 1.20
C LYS A 279 27.63 11.53 0.91
N VAL A 280 28.48 11.83 1.87
CA VAL A 280 29.95 11.70 1.71
C VAL A 280 30.36 10.24 1.64
N LYS A 281 29.73 9.34 2.45
CA LYS A 281 30.02 7.90 2.42
C LYS A 281 29.52 7.19 1.15
N SER A 282 28.42 7.61 0.54
CA SER A 282 27.90 6.99 -0.68
C SER A 282 28.67 7.37 -1.96
N SER A 283 29.43 8.46 -1.93
CA SER A 283 30.29 8.87 -3.04
C SER A 283 31.68 8.17 -3.04
N LEU A 284 32.04 7.52 -1.90
CA LEU A 284 33.33 6.84 -1.75
C LEU A 284 33.27 5.30 -2.04
N HIS A 285 32.10 4.73 -2.30
CA HIS A 285 31.94 3.33 -2.70
C HIS A 285 31.29 3.23 -4.08
N ARG A 286 32.03 3.61 -5.13
CA ARG A 286 31.85 3.05 -6.48
C ARG A 286 32.91 1.97 -6.65
N PRO A 287 32.57 0.68 -6.78
CA PRO A 287 33.47 -0.28 -7.34
C PRO A 287 33.66 0.07 -8.82
N GLN A 288 34.88 -0.01 -9.25
CA GLN A 288 35.30 0.03 -10.66
C GLN A 288 34.66 -1.13 -11.44
#